data_c3b5d967f2b4456413db1f8c38b1feef
#
_entry.id   c3b5d967f2b4456413db1f8c38b1feef
#
_cell.length_a   1.000
_cell.length_b   1.000
_cell.length_c   1.000
_cell.angle_alpha   90.00
_cell.angle_beta   90.00
_cell.angle_gamma   90.00
#
_symmetry.space_group_name_H-M   'P 1'
#
loop_
_entity.id
_entity.type
_entity.pdbx_description
1 polymer ?
#
loop_
_entity_poly.entity_id
_entity_poly.type
_entity_poly.pdbx_seq_one_letter_code
_entity_poly.pdbx_strand_id
1 'polypeptide(L)' 'MLDYKKEIPAMTDLLALYSSVGWTNYTNNPSMLEQAVKASLWQLAVYDEKELVAYIRLVGDGHSIILVQDLLVR' A
#
# COMPACT_ATOMS: atom_id res chain seq x y z
N MET A 1 1.06 14.26 -13.90
CA MET A 1 2.11 13.31 -14.25
C MET A 1 2.27 12.28 -13.14
N LEU A 2 2.45 11.02 -13.48
CA LEU A 2 2.56 9.95 -12.47
C LEU A 2 3.98 9.84 -11.94
N ASP A 3 4.12 9.77 -10.61
CA ASP A 3 5.38 9.52 -9.93
C ASP A 3 5.32 8.15 -9.26
N TYR A 4 6.37 7.36 -9.44
CA TYR A 4 6.48 6.00 -8.90
C TYR A 4 7.53 5.99 -7.81
N LYS A 5 7.17 5.56 -6.60
CA LYS A 5 8.07 5.56 -5.44
C LYS A 5 8.05 4.23 -4.73
N LYS A 6 9.24 3.66 -4.49
CA LYS A 6 9.41 2.41 -3.73
C LYS A 6 9.58 2.71 -2.25
N GLU A 7 8.64 3.43 -1.68
CA GLU A 7 8.69 3.84 -0.28
C GLU A 7 7.30 3.70 0.36
N ILE A 8 7.28 3.69 1.68
CA ILE A 8 6.02 3.63 2.43
C ILE A 8 5.35 5.00 2.37
N PRO A 9 4.13 5.11 1.79
CA PRO A 9 3.40 6.37 1.81
C PRO A 9 3.03 6.79 3.24
N ALA A 10 2.68 8.06 3.40
CA ALA A 10 2.13 8.53 4.66
C ALA A 10 0.86 7.75 5.02
N MET A 11 0.67 7.44 6.29
CA MET A 11 -0.49 6.65 6.72
C MET A 11 -1.81 7.29 6.36
N THR A 12 -1.89 8.62 6.40
CA THR A 12 -3.10 9.33 5.99
C THR A 12 -3.45 9.07 4.53
N ASP A 13 -2.44 9.02 3.65
CA ASP A 13 -2.64 8.74 2.23
C ASP A 13 -3.05 7.29 2.00
N LEU A 14 -2.41 6.35 2.72
CA LEU A 14 -2.76 4.92 2.63
C LEU A 14 -4.19 4.67 3.10
N LEU A 15 -4.57 5.23 4.24
CA LEU A 15 -5.92 5.05 4.77
C LEU A 15 -6.96 5.61 3.80
N ALA A 16 -6.69 6.75 3.19
CA ALA A 16 -7.59 7.33 2.19
C ALA A 16 -7.73 6.42 0.97
N LEU A 17 -6.62 5.85 0.49
CA LEU A 17 -6.64 4.94 -0.66
C LEU A 17 -7.39 3.65 -0.34
N TYR A 18 -7.08 3.00 0.79
CA TYR A 18 -7.77 1.78 1.19
C TYR A 18 -9.26 2.03 1.39
N SER A 19 -9.64 3.16 1.96
CA SER A 19 -11.04 3.55 2.12
C SER A 19 -11.74 3.75 0.78
N SER A 20 -11.06 4.37 -0.18
CA SER A 20 -11.66 4.66 -1.49
C SER A 20 -11.99 3.39 -2.28
N VAL A 21 -11.28 2.28 -2.03
CA VAL A 21 -11.54 0.99 -2.69
C VAL A 21 -12.37 0.04 -1.81
N GLY A 22 -12.84 0.50 -0.65
CA GLY A 22 -13.76 -0.26 0.20
C GLY A 22 -13.11 -1.30 1.11
N TRP A 23 -11.80 -1.22 1.34
CA TRP A 23 -11.09 -2.17 2.20
C TRP A 23 -11.11 -1.71 3.66
N THR A 24 -12.28 -1.83 4.28
CA THR A 24 -12.54 -1.29 5.62
C THR A 24 -11.84 -2.03 6.74
N ASN A 25 -11.44 -3.29 6.55
CA ASN A 25 -10.70 -4.04 7.58
C ASN A 25 -9.42 -3.31 7.97
N TYR A 26 -8.71 -2.73 7.01
CA TYR A 26 -7.50 -1.99 7.27
C TYR A 26 -7.79 -0.60 7.83
N THR A 27 -8.80 0.09 7.30
CA THR A 27 -9.13 1.45 7.76
C THR A 27 -9.70 1.45 9.17
N ASN A 28 -10.33 0.35 9.59
CA ASN A 28 -10.83 0.19 10.97
C ASN A 28 -9.71 -0.17 11.96
N ASN A 29 -8.53 -0.51 11.48
CA ASN A 29 -7.39 -0.86 12.33
C ASN A 29 -6.10 -0.28 11.74
N PRO A 30 -5.90 1.05 11.85
CA PRO A 30 -4.73 1.71 11.26
C PRO A 30 -3.39 1.17 11.75
N SER A 31 -3.31 0.77 13.02
CA SER A 31 -2.09 0.23 13.59
C SER A 31 -1.69 -1.08 12.92
N MET A 32 -2.66 -1.94 12.63
CA MET A 32 -2.41 -3.19 11.91
C MET A 32 -1.90 -2.91 10.49
N LEU A 33 -2.53 -1.97 9.79
CA LEU A 33 -2.08 -1.60 8.44
C LEU A 33 -0.65 -1.08 8.45
N GLU A 34 -0.31 -0.21 9.41
CA GLU A 34 1.03 0.33 9.52
C GLU A 34 2.07 -0.77 9.71
N GLN A 35 1.80 -1.73 10.60
CA GLN A 35 2.70 -2.86 10.84
C GLN A 35 2.82 -3.76 9.61
N ALA A 36 1.71 -4.04 8.95
CA ALA A 36 1.70 -4.87 7.75
C ALA A 36 2.52 -4.23 6.61
N VAL A 37 2.37 -2.93 6.42
CA VAL A 37 3.09 -2.21 5.37
C VAL A 37 4.59 -2.21 5.65
N LYS A 38 4.99 -1.98 6.91
CA LYS A 38 6.41 -2.01 7.29
C LYS A 38 7.04 -3.38 7.14
N ALA A 39 6.27 -4.45 7.30
CA ALA A 39 6.75 -5.82 7.17
C ALA A 39 6.71 -6.34 5.74
N SER A 40 6.24 -5.55 4.79
CA SER A 40 6.16 -5.97 3.39
C SER A 40 7.52 -6.17 2.77
N LEU A 41 7.63 -7.20 1.92
CA LEU A 41 8.88 -7.51 1.22
C LEU A 41 9.24 -6.40 0.23
N TRP A 42 8.25 -5.86 -0.46
CA TRP A 42 8.45 -4.84 -1.48
C TRP A 42 7.15 -4.05 -1.65
N GLN A 43 7.28 -2.80 -2.04
CA GLN A 43 6.10 -1.97 -2.29
C GLN A 43 6.39 -0.90 -3.33
N LEU A 44 5.33 -0.48 -4.00
CA LEU A 44 5.37 0.61 -4.97
C LEU A 44 4.15 1.50 -4.77
N ALA A 45 4.41 2.78 -4.58
CA ALA A 45 3.36 3.80 -4.49
C ALA A 45 3.37 4.62 -5.76
N VAL A 46 2.20 4.91 -6.29
CA VAL A 46 2.04 5.75 -7.49
C VAL A 46 1.25 6.99 -7.11
N TYR A 47 1.82 8.14 -7.40
CA TYR A 47 1.21 9.44 -7.11
C TYR A 47 0.90 10.18 -8.42
N ASP A 48 -0.23 10.88 -8.42
CA ASP A 48 -0.57 11.82 -9.47
C ASP A 48 -0.69 13.20 -8.83
N GLU A 49 0.28 14.08 -9.12
CA GLU A 49 0.33 15.43 -8.56
C GLU A 49 0.19 15.45 -7.05
N LYS A 50 0.96 14.58 -6.38
CA LYS A 50 1.01 14.42 -4.91
C LYS A 50 -0.17 13.68 -4.30
N GLU A 51 -1.11 13.19 -5.11
CA GLU A 51 -2.17 12.33 -4.62
C GLU A 51 -1.79 10.86 -4.83
N LEU A 52 -1.91 10.06 -3.77
CA LEU A 52 -1.67 8.62 -3.88
C LEU A 52 -2.83 7.97 -4.63
N VAL A 53 -2.57 7.48 -5.85
CA VAL A 53 -3.61 6.90 -6.70
C VAL A 53 -3.51 5.40 -6.84
N ALA A 54 -2.36 4.81 -6.52
CA ALA A 54 -2.19 3.35 -6.57
C ALA A 54 -1.12 2.90 -5.58
N TYR A 55 -1.25 1.66 -5.13
CA TYR A 55 -0.29 1.06 -4.20
C TYR A 55 -0.25 -0.44 -4.42
N ILE A 56 0.97 -0.99 -4.51
CA ILE A 56 1.21 -2.43 -4.68
C ILE A 56 2.09 -2.88 -3.54
N ARG A 57 1.70 -3.99 -2.90
CA ARG A 57 2.44 -4.55 -1.76
C ARG A 57 2.68 -6.04 -1.99
N LEU A 58 3.94 -6.44 -1.92
CA LEU A 58 4.35 -7.84 -2.04
C LEU A 58 4.78 -8.37 -0.68
N VAL A 59 4.39 -9.60 -0.40
CA VAL A 59 4.79 -10.33 0.81
C VAL A 59 5.39 -11.67 0.44
N GLY A 60 6.17 -12.26 1.34
CA GLY A 60 6.78 -13.55 1.10
C GLY A 60 8.12 -13.67 1.83
N ASP A 61 8.84 -14.78 1.58
CA ASP A 61 10.15 -15.00 2.17
C ASP A 61 11.30 -14.43 1.33
N GLY A 62 11.01 -13.96 0.13
CA GLY A 62 12.02 -13.41 -0.77
C GLY A 62 12.85 -14.46 -1.51
N HIS A 63 12.56 -15.75 -1.32
CA HIS A 63 13.30 -16.85 -1.93
C HIS A 63 12.40 -17.78 -2.74
N SER A 64 11.40 -18.37 -2.11
CA SER A 64 10.53 -19.35 -2.75
C SER A 64 9.11 -18.85 -2.96
N ILE A 65 8.64 -17.91 -2.14
CA ILE A 65 7.29 -17.42 -2.19
C ILE A 65 7.29 -15.89 -2.25
N ILE A 66 6.69 -15.34 -3.29
CA ILE A 66 6.38 -13.91 -3.41
C ILE A 66 4.94 -13.81 -3.83
N LEU A 67 4.15 -13.06 -3.08
CA LEU A 67 2.72 -12.94 -3.30
C LEU A 67 2.32 -11.46 -3.37
N VAL A 68 1.50 -11.10 -4.37
CA VAL A 68 0.88 -9.78 -4.41
C VAL A 68 -0.24 -9.79 -3.39
N GLN A 69 0.01 -9.16 -2.24
CA GLN A 69 -0.96 -9.12 -1.16
C GLN A 69 -2.01 -8.04 -1.39
N ASP A 70 -1.57 -6.86 -1.78
CA ASP A 70 -2.46 -5.73 -2.04
C ASP A 70 -2.14 -5.11 -3.39
N LEU A 71 -3.18 -4.88 -4.18
CA LEU A 71 -3.09 -4.11 -5.42
C LEU A 71 -4.29 -3.18 -5.45
N LEU A 72 -4.03 -1.90 -5.17
CA LEU A 72 -5.07 -0.89 -5.05
C LEU A 72 -4.90 0.15 -6.13
N VAL A 73 -5.99 0.48 -6.80
CA VAL A 73 -6.02 1.55 -7.81
C VAL A 73 -7.28 2.39 -7.57
N ARG A 74 -7.07 3.67 -7.40
CA ARG A 74 -8.16 4.63 -7.22
C ARG A 74 -8.81 4.98 -8.54
#